data_198f0475829afdaec7782207e8a98c69
#
_entry.id   198f0475829afdaec7782207e8a98c69
#
_cell.length_a   1.000
_cell.length_b   1.000
_cell.length_c   1.000
_cell.angle_alpha   90.00
_cell.angle_beta   90.00
_cell.angle_gamma   90.00
#
_symmetry.space_group_name_H-M   'P 1'
#
loop_
_entity.id
_entity.type
_entity.pdbx_description
1 polymer ?
#
loop_
_entity_poly.entity_id
_entity_poly.type
_entity_poly.pdbx_seq_one_letter_code
_entity_poly.pdbx_strand_id
1 'polypeptide(L)'
;VSRGLGDVYKRQGMINLVKRLKPDVFEDLGALVALFRPGPLGSGMVDEFVARKHGIKKVTYAHPLLEPILKDTYGTIVYQEQIMQVFQTLADYSLGEADIVRRMMGKKKVEEMQKQKGKFIELASTHHDMKPDDAATLFEQIEAFASYCFNRSHSAAYAFVAYQTAYLKCHFPVEYLSALLSSVSDNKDQTQLYIEEAQKYGIKVLPPDINHSYLEYTPDGENIRFGLAAIKQVGEPVVEAIIKEREENLSLIHISEPT
;
A
#
# COMPACT_ATOMS: atom_id res chain seq x y z
N VAL A 1 -0.84 -26.27 -3.71
CA VAL A 1 -1.96 -25.79 -4.56
C VAL A 1 -2.73 -24.63 -3.89
N SER A 2 -2.73 -24.51 -2.55
CA SER A 2 -3.53 -23.48 -1.85
C SER A 2 -2.92 -22.06 -1.81
N ARG A 3 -1.62 -21.88 -2.02
CA ARG A 3 -0.97 -20.57 -1.94
C ARG A 3 -1.35 -19.64 -3.11
N GLY A 4 -1.50 -20.17 -4.32
CA GLY A 4 -1.83 -19.37 -5.50
C GLY A 4 -3.25 -18.81 -5.51
N LEU A 5 -4.25 -19.58 -5.07
CA LEU A 5 -5.65 -19.13 -5.02
C LEU A 5 -5.89 -18.03 -3.98
N GLY A 6 -5.22 -18.13 -2.81
CA GLY A 6 -5.31 -17.10 -1.76
C GLY A 6 -4.75 -15.74 -2.20
N ASP A 7 -3.68 -15.73 -2.99
CA ASP A 7 -3.08 -14.49 -3.49
C ASP A 7 -3.91 -13.85 -4.60
N VAL A 8 -4.50 -14.65 -5.49
CA VAL A 8 -5.44 -14.16 -6.52
C VAL A 8 -6.67 -13.53 -5.87
N TYR A 9 -7.23 -14.18 -4.84
CA TYR A 9 -8.40 -13.65 -4.12
C TYR A 9 -8.08 -12.34 -3.37
N LYS A 10 -6.92 -12.26 -2.70
CA LYS A 10 -6.48 -11.03 -2.03
C LYS A 10 -6.26 -9.89 -3.01
N ARG A 11 -5.61 -10.13 -4.16
CA ARG A 11 -5.43 -9.12 -5.21
C ARG A 11 -6.77 -8.63 -5.75
N GLN A 12 -7.71 -9.53 -6.05
CA GLN A 12 -9.03 -9.16 -6.55
C GLN A 12 -9.82 -8.34 -5.53
N GLY A 13 -9.75 -8.68 -4.24
CA GLY A 13 -10.38 -7.91 -3.17
C GLY A 13 -9.85 -6.49 -3.06
N MET A 14 -8.52 -6.31 -3.16
CA MET A 14 -7.90 -4.98 -3.18
C MET A 14 -8.31 -4.18 -4.41
N ILE A 15 -8.31 -4.80 -5.60
CA ILE A 15 -8.75 -4.15 -6.85
C ILE A 15 -10.20 -3.66 -6.71
N ASN A 16 -11.08 -4.49 -6.15
CA ASN A 16 -12.47 -4.11 -5.92
C ASN A 16 -12.60 -2.94 -4.94
N LEU A 17 -11.80 -2.93 -3.87
CA LEU A 17 -11.80 -1.83 -2.91
C LEU A 17 -11.29 -0.53 -3.55
N VAL A 18 -10.20 -0.57 -4.32
CA VAL A 18 -9.69 0.60 -5.07
C VAL A 18 -10.74 1.16 -6.02
N LYS A 19 -11.44 0.30 -6.77
CA LYS A 19 -12.52 0.71 -7.67
C LYS A 19 -13.72 1.33 -6.96
N ARG A 20 -14.02 0.88 -5.74
CA ARG A 20 -15.09 1.44 -4.90
C ARG A 20 -14.67 2.75 -4.26
N LEU A 21 -13.46 2.83 -3.73
CA LEU A 21 -12.93 4.01 -3.05
C LEU A 21 -12.64 5.15 -4.03
N LYS A 22 -12.14 4.84 -5.23
CA LYS A 22 -11.69 5.81 -6.25
C LYS A 22 -10.75 6.85 -5.62
N PRO A 23 -9.55 6.44 -5.19
CA PRO A 23 -8.61 7.34 -4.53
C PRO A 23 -8.27 8.52 -5.44
N ASP A 24 -8.38 9.73 -4.93
CA ASP A 24 -8.09 10.99 -5.62
C ASP A 24 -7.11 11.89 -4.84
N VAL A 25 -6.82 11.51 -3.60
CA VAL A 25 -5.79 12.12 -2.75
C VAL A 25 -4.84 11.06 -2.22
N PHE A 26 -3.62 11.48 -1.83
CA PHE A 26 -2.59 10.56 -1.34
C PHE A 26 -3.00 9.83 -0.05
N GLU A 27 -3.73 10.50 0.82
CA GLU A 27 -4.24 9.97 2.08
C GLU A 27 -5.13 8.74 1.88
N ASP A 28 -5.87 8.69 0.79
CA ASP A 28 -6.70 7.53 0.43
C ASP A 28 -5.87 6.26 0.19
N LEU A 29 -4.68 6.40 -0.40
CA LEU A 29 -3.78 5.26 -0.60
C LEU A 29 -3.28 4.73 0.74
N GLY A 30 -2.98 5.63 1.68
CA GLY A 30 -2.67 5.24 3.06
C GLY A 30 -3.84 4.51 3.72
N ALA A 31 -5.04 5.04 3.58
CA ALA A 31 -6.25 4.42 4.11
C ALA A 31 -6.52 3.04 3.50
N LEU A 32 -6.29 2.84 2.19
CA LEU A 32 -6.40 1.52 1.54
C LEU A 32 -5.50 0.48 2.20
N VAL A 33 -4.22 0.82 2.45
CA VAL A 33 -3.26 -0.06 3.14
C VAL A 33 -3.74 -0.42 4.53
N ALA A 34 -4.30 0.55 5.26
CA ALA A 34 -4.79 0.35 6.62
C ALA A 34 -6.10 -0.45 6.69
N LEU A 35 -7.01 -0.25 5.75
CA LEU A 35 -8.36 -0.79 5.75
C LEU A 35 -8.48 -2.17 5.10
N PHE A 36 -7.60 -2.53 4.16
CA PHE A 36 -7.68 -3.83 3.48
C PHE A 36 -7.11 -4.97 4.34
N ARG A 37 -7.82 -5.28 5.41
CA ARG A 37 -7.49 -6.35 6.37
C ARG A 37 -8.77 -7.00 6.90
N PRO A 38 -8.72 -8.27 7.36
CA PRO A 38 -9.92 -8.99 7.80
C PRO A 38 -10.77 -8.24 8.85
N GLY A 39 -10.14 -7.60 9.83
CA GLY A 39 -10.82 -6.84 10.88
C GLY A 39 -11.66 -5.67 10.34
N PRO A 40 -11.06 -4.65 9.70
CA PRO A 40 -11.81 -3.55 9.10
C PRO A 40 -12.82 -3.96 8.03
N LEU A 41 -12.49 -4.97 7.21
CA LEU A 41 -13.41 -5.51 6.19
C LEU A 41 -14.65 -6.17 6.81
N GLY A 42 -14.48 -6.89 7.93
CA GLY A 42 -15.57 -7.58 8.61
C GLY A 42 -16.42 -6.70 9.54
N SER A 43 -15.92 -5.52 9.94
CA SER A 43 -16.59 -4.62 10.90
C SER A 43 -17.54 -3.59 10.26
N GLY A 44 -17.60 -3.51 8.93
CA GLY A 44 -18.34 -2.46 8.21
C GLY A 44 -17.62 -1.11 8.12
N MET A 45 -16.44 -0.97 8.73
CA MET A 45 -15.64 0.27 8.71
C MET A 45 -15.29 0.72 7.29
N VAL A 46 -14.97 -0.23 6.41
CA VAL A 46 -14.63 0.03 5.01
C VAL A 46 -15.82 0.62 4.25
N ASP A 47 -17.01 0.06 4.44
CA ASP A 47 -18.22 0.52 3.75
C ASP A 47 -18.60 1.93 4.23
N GLU A 48 -18.45 2.19 5.52
CA GLU A 48 -18.67 3.51 6.09
C GLU A 48 -17.67 4.55 5.57
N PHE A 49 -16.38 4.21 5.53
CA PHE A 49 -15.33 5.06 4.99
C PHE A 49 -15.62 5.46 3.54
N VAL A 50 -15.93 4.46 2.69
CA VAL A 50 -16.28 4.69 1.28
C VAL A 50 -17.53 5.56 1.14
N ALA A 51 -18.58 5.28 1.92
CA ALA A 51 -19.82 6.06 1.87
C ALA A 51 -19.61 7.53 2.29
N ARG A 52 -18.78 7.77 3.30
CA ARG A 52 -18.44 9.14 3.74
C ARG A 52 -17.57 9.88 2.72
N LYS A 53 -16.56 9.23 2.14
CA LYS A 53 -15.74 9.81 1.08
C LYS A 53 -16.59 10.28 -0.10
N HIS A 54 -17.56 9.49 -0.53
CA HIS A 54 -18.43 9.82 -1.67
C HIS A 54 -19.64 10.69 -1.31
N GLY A 55 -19.73 11.19 -0.07
CA GLY A 55 -20.84 12.03 0.37
C GLY A 55 -22.19 11.33 0.48
N ILE A 56 -22.25 10.00 0.36
CA ILE A 56 -23.46 9.19 0.55
C ILE A 56 -23.88 9.24 2.02
N LYS A 57 -22.90 9.21 2.92
CA LYS A 57 -23.09 9.41 4.37
C LYS A 57 -22.41 10.71 4.78
N LYS A 58 -23.11 11.54 5.54
CA LYS A 58 -22.55 12.80 6.04
C LYS A 58 -21.38 12.53 6.99
N VAL A 59 -20.27 13.25 6.81
CA VAL A 59 -19.16 13.26 7.75
C VAL A 59 -19.59 14.05 8.99
N THR A 60 -19.48 13.45 10.15
CA THR A 60 -19.79 14.06 11.44
C THR A 60 -18.64 13.82 12.42
N TYR A 61 -18.39 14.77 13.27
CA TYR A 61 -17.39 14.70 14.33
C TYR A 61 -18.09 14.76 15.67
N ALA A 62 -17.67 13.93 16.62
CA ALA A 62 -18.24 13.93 17.99
C ALA A 62 -17.96 15.26 18.72
N HIS A 63 -16.90 15.97 18.34
CA HIS A 63 -16.56 17.30 18.82
C HIS A 63 -15.84 18.09 17.70
N PRO A 64 -16.04 19.44 17.58
CA PRO A 64 -15.40 20.23 16.53
C PRO A 64 -13.86 20.13 16.50
N LEU A 65 -13.21 20.01 17.66
CA LEU A 65 -11.76 19.83 17.77
C LEU A 65 -11.22 18.54 17.13
N LEU A 66 -12.09 17.60 16.81
CA LEU A 66 -11.70 16.35 16.14
C LEU A 66 -11.62 16.47 14.61
N GLU A 67 -12.18 17.53 14.04
CA GLU A 67 -12.14 17.75 12.59
C GLU A 67 -10.71 17.76 12.04
N PRO A 68 -9.74 18.51 12.59
CA PRO A 68 -8.36 18.51 12.09
C PRO A 68 -7.68 17.14 12.17
N ILE A 69 -8.10 16.29 13.11
CA ILE A 69 -7.53 14.95 13.32
C ILE A 69 -8.13 13.93 12.35
N LEU A 70 -9.42 14.04 12.07
CA LEU A 70 -10.19 13.01 11.37
C LEU A 70 -10.62 13.39 9.95
N LYS A 71 -10.39 14.62 9.48
CA LYS A 71 -10.82 15.07 8.16
C LYS A 71 -10.22 14.24 7.03
N ASP A 72 -8.93 13.89 7.12
CA ASP A 72 -8.21 13.11 6.11
C ASP A 72 -8.71 11.65 6.03
N THR A 73 -9.50 11.22 7.02
CA THR A 73 -10.12 9.89 7.09
C THR A 73 -11.65 9.98 7.14
N TYR A 74 -12.22 11.08 6.66
CA TYR A 74 -13.66 11.30 6.54
C TYR A 74 -14.43 11.04 7.86
N GLY A 75 -13.83 11.47 8.99
CA GLY A 75 -14.40 11.28 10.32
C GLY A 75 -14.30 9.85 10.88
N THR A 76 -13.56 8.97 10.23
CA THR A 76 -13.34 7.58 10.68
C THR A 76 -11.98 7.46 11.38
N ILE A 77 -11.94 6.79 12.52
CA ILE A 77 -10.66 6.49 13.20
C ILE A 77 -10.03 5.27 12.53
N VAL A 78 -8.97 5.51 11.77
CA VAL A 78 -8.24 4.48 10.99
C VAL A 78 -6.87 4.20 11.61
N TYR A 79 -6.24 5.22 12.18
CA TYR A 79 -4.86 5.16 12.65
C TYR A 79 -4.73 5.20 14.16
N GLN A 80 -3.72 4.50 14.68
CA GLN A 80 -3.38 4.51 16.11
C GLN A 80 -3.02 5.92 16.60
N GLU A 81 -2.37 6.69 15.78
CA GLU A 81 -1.99 8.07 16.05
C GLU A 81 -3.21 8.98 16.22
N GLN A 82 -4.29 8.73 15.48
CA GLN A 82 -5.55 9.48 15.67
C GLN A 82 -6.15 9.21 17.03
N ILE A 83 -6.12 7.98 17.54
CA ILE A 83 -6.57 7.66 18.90
C ILE A 83 -5.77 8.49 19.91
N MET A 84 -4.44 8.49 19.81
CA MET A 84 -3.60 9.26 20.74
C MET A 84 -3.91 10.76 20.67
N GLN A 85 -4.09 11.32 19.46
CA GLN A 85 -4.43 12.72 19.27
C GLN A 85 -5.81 13.06 19.86
N VAL A 86 -6.80 12.17 19.75
CA VAL A 86 -8.12 12.38 20.38
C VAL A 86 -7.99 12.51 21.90
N PHE A 87 -7.21 11.64 22.55
CA PHE A 87 -6.96 11.70 24.00
C PHE A 87 -6.19 12.96 24.40
N GLN A 88 -5.20 13.36 23.61
CA GLN A 88 -4.45 14.60 23.86
C GLN A 88 -5.34 15.83 23.71
N THR A 89 -6.18 15.87 22.68
CA THR A 89 -6.97 17.06 22.34
C THR A 89 -8.18 17.24 23.23
N LEU A 90 -8.86 16.16 23.64
CA LEU A 90 -10.10 16.25 24.42
C LEU A 90 -9.91 16.03 25.93
N ALA A 91 -8.81 15.43 26.34
CA ALA A 91 -8.61 15.09 27.74
C ALA A 91 -7.21 15.49 28.26
N ASP A 92 -6.45 16.30 27.51
CA ASP A 92 -5.14 16.83 27.87
C ASP A 92 -4.13 15.75 28.30
N TYR A 93 -4.26 14.54 27.74
CA TYR A 93 -3.29 13.48 28.01
C TYR A 93 -1.93 13.85 27.40
N SER A 94 -0.85 13.58 28.12
CA SER A 94 0.47 13.56 27.53
C SER A 94 0.55 12.47 26.46
N LEU A 95 1.51 12.59 25.54
CA LEU A 95 1.74 11.58 24.50
C LEU A 95 1.97 10.19 25.10
N GLY A 96 2.70 10.12 26.23
CA GLY A 96 2.97 8.87 26.93
C GLY A 96 1.70 8.23 27.53
N GLU A 97 0.84 9.02 28.17
CA GLU A 97 -0.45 8.54 28.71
C GLU A 97 -1.36 8.06 27.58
N ALA A 98 -1.46 8.82 26.48
CA ALA A 98 -2.27 8.44 25.33
C ALA A 98 -1.81 7.11 24.70
N ASP A 99 -0.49 6.88 24.58
CA ASP A 99 0.06 5.62 24.10
C ASP A 99 -0.19 4.45 25.05
N ILE A 100 -0.14 4.68 26.36
CA ILE A 100 -0.49 3.67 27.37
C ILE A 100 -1.95 3.24 27.21
N VAL A 101 -2.89 4.21 27.10
CA VAL A 101 -4.31 3.93 26.90
C VAL A 101 -4.55 3.17 25.60
N ARG A 102 -3.95 3.60 24.50
CA ARG A 102 -4.02 2.90 23.22
C ARG A 102 -3.57 1.42 23.33
N ARG A 103 -2.45 1.17 24.02
CA ARG A 103 -1.95 -0.20 24.24
C ARG A 103 -2.87 -1.03 25.14
N MET A 104 -3.50 -0.42 26.13
CA MET A 104 -4.47 -1.08 27.02
C MET A 104 -5.71 -1.53 26.25
N MET A 105 -6.24 -0.70 25.36
CA MET A 105 -7.37 -1.03 24.49
C MET A 105 -7.09 -2.30 23.66
N GLY A 106 -5.87 -2.43 23.11
CA GLY A 106 -5.47 -3.64 22.40
C GLY A 106 -5.36 -4.91 23.25
N LYS A 107 -5.20 -4.77 24.58
CA LYS A 107 -5.03 -5.91 25.52
C LYS A 107 -6.29 -6.28 26.31
N LYS A 108 -7.41 -5.59 26.10
CA LYS A 108 -8.72 -5.83 26.75
C LYS A 108 -8.68 -5.91 28.29
N LYS A 109 -7.93 -5.03 28.94
CA LYS A 109 -7.86 -4.94 30.40
C LYS A 109 -9.04 -4.16 30.96
N VAL A 110 -10.14 -4.84 31.25
CA VAL A 110 -11.45 -4.23 31.55
C VAL A 110 -11.42 -3.23 32.72
N GLU A 111 -10.82 -3.57 33.87
CA GLU A 111 -10.80 -2.68 35.04
C GLU A 111 -10.01 -1.39 34.79
N GLU A 112 -8.85 -1.51 34.16
CA GLU A 112 -8.01 -0.36 33.80
C GLU A 112 -8.72 0.54 32.76
N MET A 113 -9.43 -0.07 31.82
CA MET A 113 -10.23 0.63 30.82
C MET A 113 -11.37 1.43 31.41
N GLN A 114 -12.10 0.88 32.40
CA GLN A 114 -13.18 1.64 33.07
C GLN A 114 -12.65 2.89 33.80
N LYS A 115 -11.47 2.78 34.46
CA LYS A 115 -10.82 3.96 35.07
C LYS A 115 -10.44 5.01 34.03
N GLN A 116 -9.89 4.59 32.89
CA GLN A 116 -9.53 5.50 31.81
C GLN A 116 -10.76 6.14 31.18
N LYS A 117 -11.86 5.40 31.03
CA LYS A 117 -13.14 5.92 30.55
C LYS A 117 -13.67 7.03 31.45
N GLY A 118 -13.69 6.79 32.78
CA GLY A 118 -14.10 7.80 33.74
C GLY A 118 -13.26 9.07 33.66
N LYS A 119 -11.92 8.92 33.65
CA LYS A 119 -10.99 10.05 33.52
C LYS A 119 -11.21 10.83 32.22
N PHE A 120 -11.37 10.13 31.09
CA PHE A 120 -11.61 10.78 29.79
C PHE A 120 -12.90 11.58 29.77
N ILE A 121 -14.00 11.01 30.26
CA ILE A 121 -15.31 11.70 30.35
C ILE A 121 -15.21 12.97 31.20
N GLU A 122 -14.61 12.87 32.39
CA GLU A 122 -14.42 13.99 33.30
C GLU A 122 -13.62 15.12 32.63
N LEU A 123 -12.47 14.83 32.06
CA LEU A 123 -11.60 15.82 31.45
C LEU A 123 -12.20 16.42 30.17
N ALA A 124 -12.79 15.64 29.29
CA ALA A 124 -13.44 16.13 28.08
C ALA A 124 -14.63 17.03 28.39
N SER A 125 -15.39 16.72 29.44
CA SER A 125 -16.52 17.54 29.87
C SER A 125 -16.09 18.83 30.59
N THR A 126 -15.01 18.78 31.37
CA THR A 126 -14.53 19.94 32.14
C THR A 126 -13.77 20.94 31.27
N HIS A 127 -12.95 20.45 30.35
CA HIS A 127 -12.02 21.29 29.56
C HIS A 127 -12.58 21.71 28.20
N HIS A 128 -13.55 20.99 27.65
CA HIS A 128 -14.03 21.21 26.28
C HIS A 128 -15.55 21.23 26.15
N ASP A 129 -16.29 21.40 27.27
CA ASP A 129 -17.77 21.46 27.31
C ASP A 129 -18.47 20.28 26.58
N MET A 130 -17.78 19.14 26.45
CA MET A 130 -18.34 17.94 25.83
C MET A 130 -19.35 17.30 26.80
N LYS A 131 -20.55 16.97 26.30
CA LYS A 131 -21.54 16.29 27.14
C LYS A 131 -20.99 14.92 27.58
N PRO A 132 -21.17 14.53 28.86
CA PRO A 132 -20.67 13.25 29.37
C PRO A 132 -21.11 12.03 28.54
N ASP A 133 -22.35 12.02 28.05
CA ASP A 133 -22.88 10.93 27.22
C ASP A 133 -22.20 10.87 25.85
N ASP A 134 -21.89 12.03 25.24
CA ASP A 134 -21.18 12.10 23.98
C ASP A 134 -19.70 11.63 24.14
N ALA A 135 -19.06 12.02 25.25
CA ALA A 135 -17.72 11.60 25.62
C ALA A 135 -17.66 10.08 25.89
N ALA A 136 -18.65 9.53 26.59
CA ALA A 136 -18.78 8.11 26.82
C ALA A 136 -18.94 7.32 25.52
N THR A 137 -19.82 7.79 24.64
CA THR A 137 -20.07 7.20 23.32
C THR A 137 -18.80 7.22 22.45
N LEU A 138 -18.08 8.34 22.44
CA LEU A 138 -16.81 8.45 21.71
C LEU A 138 -15.77 7.46 22.24
N PHE A 139 -15.63 7.36 23.57
CA PHE A 139 -14.70 6.41 24.17
C PHE A 139 -15.02 4.96 23.79
N GLU A 140 -16.29 4.57 23.82
CA GLU A 140 -16.74 3.23 23.41
C GLU A 140 -16.46 2.95 21.93
N GLN A 141 -16.67 3.94 21.07
CA GLN A 141 -16.32 3.84 19.65
C GLN A 141 -14.81 3.62 19.47
N ILE A 142 -13.98 4.41 20.17
CA ILE A 142 -12.52 4.25 20.13
C ILE A 142 -12.12 2.85 20.63
N GLU A 143 -12.69 2.38 21.74
CA GLU A 143 -12.41 1.06 22.30
C GLU A 143 -12.76 -0.07 21.32
N ALA A 144 -13.93 0.02 20.68
CA ALA A 144 -14.39 -0.95 19.70
C ALA A 144 -13.45 -1.05 18.49
N PHE A 145 -12.91 0.07 18.02
CA PHE A 145 -12.06 0.14 16.83
C PHE A 145 -10.56 0.08 17.10
N ALA A 146 -10.12 0.32 18.35
CA ALA A 146 -8.69 0.40 18.69
C ALA A 146 -7.87 -0.83 18.30
N SER A 147 -8.47 -2.03 18.36
CA SER A 147 -7.84 -3.28 17.94
C SER A 147 -7.62 -3.37 16.42
N TYR A 148 -8.34 -2.57 15.65
CA TYR A 148 -8.28 -2.54 14.18
C TYR A 148 -7.49 -1.35 13.65
N CYS A 149 -7.06 -0.41 14.48
CA CYS A 149 -6.29 0.75 14.05
C CYS A 149 -4.88 0.37 13.58
N PHE A 150 -4.41 1.08 12.56
CA PHE A 150 -3.15 0.82 11.90
C PHE A 150 -2.10 1.89 12.23
N ASN A 151 -0.83 1.57 12.12
CA ASN A 151 0.23 2.57 12.25
C ASN A 151 0.27 3.49 11.02
N ARG A 152 0.14 4.80 11.21
CA ARG A 152 0.07 5.79 10.11
C ARG A 152 1.38 5.87 9.33
N SER A 153 2.52 5.83 10.02
CA SER A 153 3.84 5.91 9.37
C SER A 153 4.09 4.73 8.43
N HIS A 154 3.73 3.50 8.87
CA HIS A 154 3.83 2.30 8.04
C HIS A 154 2.91 2.41 6.81
N SER A 155 1.69 2.84 7.01
CA SER A 155 0.71 3.03 5.94
C SER A 155 1.18 4.07 4.91
N ALA A 156 1.71 5.20 5.36
CA ALA A 156 2.23 6.25 4.50
C ALA A 156 3.43 5.78 3.65
N ALA A 157 4.35 5.02 4.25
CA ALA A 157 5.50 4.47 3.53
C ALA A 157 5.06 3.52 2.39
N TYR A 158 4.12 2.62 2.66
CA TYR A 158 3.57 1.74 1.61
C TYR A 158 2.73 2.47 0.58
N ALA A 159 1.97 3.48 0.98
CA ALA A 159 1.22 4.33 0.05
C ALA A 159 2.16 5.06 -0.93
N PHE A 160 3.32 5.52 -0.43
CA PHE A 160 4.32 6.20 -1.26
C PHE A 160 4.90 5.25 -2.32
N VAL A 161 5.29 4.03 -1.93
CA VAL A 161 5.77 3.01 -2.88
C VAL A 161 4.67 2.63 -3.89
N ALA A 162 3.43 2.45 -3.42
CA ALA A 162 2.29 2.14 -4.29
C ALA A 162 2.03 3.26 -5.30
N TYR A 163 2.10 4.51 -4.87
CA TYR A 163 1.97 5.66 -5.77
C TYR A 163 3.09 5.71 -6.80
N GLN A 164 4.35 5.58 -6.37
CA GLN A 164 5.50 5.60 -7.29
C GLN A 164 5.40 4.51 -8.35
N THR A 165 5.08 3.26 -7.93
CA THR A 165 4.96 2.15 -8.87
C THR A 165 3.79 2.33 -9.85
N ALA A 166 2.66 2.87 -9.38
CA ALA A 166 1.52 3.20 -10.25
C ALA A 166 1.85 4.33 -11.23
N TYR A 167 2.53 5.37 -10.77
CA TYR A 167 2.98 6.49 -11.59
C TYR A 167 3.93 6.04 -12.69
N LEU A 168 4.98 5.28 -12.34
CA LEU A 168 5.93 4.75 -13.29
C LEU A 168 5.26 3.83 -14.31
N LYS A 169 4.38 2.95 -13.86
CA LYS A 169 3.63 2.07 -14.75
C LYS A 169 2.72 2.83 -15.72
N CYS A 170 2.15 3.96 -15.28
CA CYS A 170 1.25 4.78 -16.11
C CYS A 170 2.01 5.61 -17.16
N HIS A 171 3.10 6.24 -16.74
CA HIS A 171 3.81 7.23 -17.56
C HIS A 171 5.05 6.67 -18.29
N PHE A 172 5.63 5.59 -17.77
CA PHE A 172 6.84 4.94 -18.27
C PHE A 172 6.66 3.41 -18.30
N PRO A 173 5.62 2.91 -19.02
CA PRO A 173 5.26 1.48 -18.94
C PRO A 173 6.36 0.55 -19.47
N VAL A 174 7.11 0.96 -20.50
CA VAL A 174 8.18 0.14 -21.07
C VAL A 174 9.31 -0.05 -20.07
N GLU A 175 9.80 1.04 -19.49
CA GLU A 175 10.88 1.04 -18.49
C GLU A 175 10.44 0.31 -17.21
N TYR A 176 9.22 0.59 -16.74
CA TYR A 176 8.68 -0.07 -15.54
C TYR A 176 8.56 -1.58 -15.72
N LEU A 177 8.02 -2.04 -16.86
CA LEU A 177 7.83 -3.46 -17.13
C LEU A 177 9.17 -4.17 -17.44
N SER A 178 10.15 -3.48 -18.04
CA SER A 178 11.51 -3.99 -18.21
C SER A 178 12.17 -4.29 -16.85
N ALA A 179 12.13 -3.31 -15.93
CA ALA A 179 12.67 -3.48 -14.59
C ALA A 179 11.92 -4.55 -13.78
N LEU A 180 10.59 -4.63 -13.95
CA LEU A 180 9.79 -5.65 -13.30
C LEU A 180 10.10 -7.06 -13.81
N LEU A 181 10.25 -7.24 -15.12
CA LEU A 181 10.66 -8.51 -15.73
C LEU A 181 12.06 -8.93 -15.28
N SER A 182 13.00 -7.98 -15.20
CA SER A 182 14.35 -8.23 -14.68
C SER A 182 14.32 -8.73 -13.24
N SER A 183 13.50 -8.11 -12.39
CA SER A 183 13.37 -8.49 -10.97
C SER A 183 12.80 -9.88 -10.72
N VAL A 184 12.16 -10.49 -11.71
CA VAL A 184 11.53 -11.82 -11.61
C VAL A 184 12.08 -12.83 -12.64
N SER A 185 13.19 -12.53 -13.28
CA SER A 185 13.77 -13.34 -14.37
C SER A 185 13.97 -14.81 -13.99
N ASP A 186 14.25 -15.11 -12.73
CA ASP A 186 14.40 -16.47 -12.19
C ASP A 186 13.07 -17.21 -11.99
N ASN A 187 11.93 -16.50 -12.06
CA ASN A 187 10.61 -17.07 -11.82
C ASN A 187 9.77 -17.11 -13.10
N LYS A 188 9.78 -18.27 -13.76
CA LYS A 188 9.12 -18.47 -15.05
C LYS A 188 7.63 -18.08 -15.06
N ASP A 189 6.90 -18.43 -14.01
CA ASP A 189 5.45 -18.15 -13.95
C ASP A 189 5.16 -16.66 -13.82
N GLN A 190 5.98 -15.93 -13.03
CA GLN A 190 5.86 -14.48 -12.90
C GLN A 190 6.33 -13.77 -14.17
N THR A 191 7.41 -14.22 -14.79
CA THR A 191 7.88 -13.69 -16.07
C THR A 191 6.79 -13.79 -17.13
N GLN A 192 6.16 -14.96 -17.28
CA GLN A 192 5.06 -15.16 -18.22
C GLN A 192 3.90 -14.19 -17.94
N LEU A 193 3.51 -14.05 -16.66
CA LEU A 193 2.43 -13.14 -16.24
C LEU A 193 2.73 -11.69 -16.64
N TYR A 194 3.97 -11.23 -16.46
CA TYR A 194 4.34 -9.85 -16.80
C TYR A 194 4.57 -9.63 -18.30
N ILE A 195 4.93 -10.66 -19.05
CA ILE A 195 4.90 -10.61 -20.52
C ILE A 195 3.47 -10.42 -21.02
N GLU A 196 2.51 -11.18 -20.49
CA GLU A 196 1.10 -11.01 -20.81
C GLU A 196 0.55 -9.63 -20.39
N GLU A 197 1.04 -9.10 -19.27
CA GLU A 197 0.70 -7.76 -18.82
C GLU A 197 1.25 -6.70 -19.79
N ALA A 198 2.49 -6.82 -20.25
CA ALA A 198 3.09 -5.94 -21.26
C ALA A 198 2.27 -5.91 -22.56
N GLN A 199 1.80 -7.06 -23.02
CA GLN A 199 0.96 -7.17 -24.21
C GLN A 199 -0.35 -6.37 -24.11
N LYS A 200 -0.95 -6.26 -22.91
CA LYS A 200 -2.15 -5.43 -22.68
C LYS A 200 -1.90 -3.94 -22.89
N TYR A 201 -0.65 -3.50 -22.76
CA TYR A 201 -0.21 -2.14 -23.06
C TYR A 201 0.27 -1.96 -24.50
N GLY A 202 0.17 -3.01 -25.34
CA GLY A 202 0.68 -3.00 -26.72
C GLY A 202 2.21 -3.18 -26.80
N ILE A 203 2.88 -3.43 -25.68
CA ILE A 203 4.33 -3.59 -25.57
C ILE A 203 4.69 -5.04 -25.87
N LYS A 204 5.58 -5.25 -26.84
CA LYS A 204 6.08 -6.58 -27.20
C LYS A 204 7.37 -6.85 -26.44
N VAL A 205 7.53 -8.08 -25.98
CA VAL A 205 8.84 -8.57 -25.53
C VAL A 205 9.52 -9.24 -26.71
N LEU A 206 10.55 -8.58 -27.22
CA LEU A 206 11.34 -9.01 -28.36
C LEU A 206 12.26 -10.16 -27.97
N PRO A 207 12.54 -11.10 -28.86
CA PRO A 207 13.43 -12.22 -28.58
C PRO A 207 14.83 -11.74 -28.21
N PRO A 208 15.64 -12.59 -27.53
CA PRO A 208 17.04 -12.28 -27.28
C PRO A 208 17.80 -12.12 -28.59
N ASP A 209 18.69 -11.14 -28.63
CA ASP A 209 19.52 -10.83 -29.78
C ASP A 209 20.94 -10.52 -29.28
N ILE A 210 21.92 -11.22 -29.80
CA ILE A 210 23.32 -11.12 -29.35
C ILE A 210 23.91 -9.71 -29.59
N ASN A 211 23.41 -9.00 -30.60
CA ASN A 211 23.86 -7.66 -30.94
C ASN A 211 23.10 -6.52 -30.21
N HIS A 212 21.92 -6.82 -29.67
CA HIS A 212 21.05 -5.78 -29.08
C HIS A 212 20.68 -6.02 -27.61
N SER A 213 20.67 -7.29 -27.17
CA SER A 213 20.32 -7.61 -25.78
C SER A 213 21.45 -7.27 -24.82
N TYR A 214 21.07 -6.86 -23.62
CA TYR A 214 21.93 -6.67 -22.46
C TYR A 214 21.73 -7.79 -21.44
N LEU A 215 22.33 -7.64 -20.27
CA LEU A 215 22.23 -8.61 -19.19
C LEU A 215 20.77 -8.83 -18.77
N GLU A 216 20.07 -7.73 -18.50
CA GLU A 216 18.69 -7.70 -18.05
C GLU A 216 17.72 -7.36 -19.20
N TYR A 217 16.41 -7.40 -18.90
CA TYR A 217 15.40 -6.84 -19.82
C TYR A 217 15.58 -5.34 -19.92
N THR A 218 15.63 -4.82 -21.13
CA THR A 218 15.85 -3.39 -21.39
C THR A 218 14.80 -2.82 -22.33
N PRO A 219 14.47 -1.52 -22.19
CA PRO A 219 13.68 -0.81 -23.19
C PRO A 219 14.34 -0.84 -24.56
N ASP A 220 13.53 -1.09 -25.60
CA ASP A 220 13.95 -1.08 -27.01
C ASP A 220 12.87 -0.37 -27.83
N GLY A 221 12.96 0.97 -27.90
CA GLY A 221 11.90 1.83 -28.42
C GLY A 221 10.61 1.68 -27.60
N GLU A 222 9.53 1.32 -28.27
CA GLU A 222 8.22 1.08 -27.63
C GLU A 222 8.07 -0.39 -27.14
N ASN A 223 9.12 -1.17 -27.21
CA ASN A 223 9.13 -2.59 -26.84
C ASN A 223 10.14 -2.87 -25.72
N ILE A 224 10.19 -4.12 -25.27
CA ILE A 224 11.14 -4.62 -24.28
C ILE A 224 12.03 -5.67 -24.97
N ARG A 225 13.33 -5.53 -24.86
CA ARG A 225 14.29 -6.54 -25.32
C ARG A 225 14.53 -7.55 -24.22
N PHE A 226 14.51 -8.85 -24.58
CA PHE A 226 14.78 -9.94 -23.68
C PHE A 226 16.23 -9.90 -23.19
N GLY A 227 16.47 -10.03 -21.87
CA GLY A 227 17.79 -10.05 -21.26
C GLY A 227 18.51 -11.39 -21.46
N LEU A 228 19.80 -11.35 -21.79
CA LEU A 228 20.56 -12.57 -22.03
C LEU A 228 20.73 -13.44 -20.78
N ALA A 229 20.81 -12.84 -19.59
CA ALA A 229 20.90 -13.60 -18.33
C ALA A 229 19.62 -14.37 -17.98
N ALA A 230 18.48 -14.00 -18.56
CA ALA A 230 17.23 -14.73 -18.38
C ALA A 230 17.17 -16.03 -19.24
N ILE A 231 18.15 -16.25 -20.12
CA ILE A 231 18.29 -17.49 -20.91
C ILE A 231 18.83 -18.57 -19.98
N LYS A 232 18.13 -19.70 -19.93
CA LYS A 232 18.52 -20.81 -19.08
C LYS A 232 19.92 -21.30 -19.43
N GLN A 233 20.79 -21.50 -18.44
CA GLN A 233 22.17 -21.94 -18.54
C GLN A 233 23.15 -20.90 -19.14
N VAL A 234 22.72 -19.65 -19.34
CA VAL A 234 23.63 -18.57 -19.71
C VAL A 234 23.92 -17.78 -18.42
N GLY A 235 25.17 -17.87 -17.95
CA GLY A 235 25.61 -17.16 -16.75
C GLY A 235 26.01 -15.73 -17.06
N GLU A 236 25.92 -14.86 -16.04
CA GLU A 236 26.29 -13.44 -16.11
C GLU A 236 27.69 -13.19 -16.69
N PRO A 237 28.77 -13.93 -16.30
CA PRO A 237 30.11 -13.74 -16.89
C PRO A 237 30.17 -13.99 -18.42
N VAL A 238 29.34 -14.90 -18.93
CA VAL A 238 29.25 -15.16 -20.37
C VAL A 238 28.59 -14.00 -21.09
N VAL A 239 27.52 -13.47 -20.51
CA VAL A 239 26.82 -12.29 -21.07
C VAL A 239 27.73 -11.07 -21.08
N GLU A 240 28.45 -10.82 -19.99
CA GLU A 240 29.41 -9.71 -19.91
C GLU A 240 30.49 -9.81 -20.96
N ALA A 241 31.05 -11.04 -21.22
CA ALA A 241 32.03 -11.27 -22.27
C ALA A 241 31.44 -10.99 -23.67
N ILE A 242 30.20 -11.40 -23.92
CA ILE A 242 29.50 -11.13 -25.20
C ILE A 242 29.30 -9.61 -25.39
N ILE A 243 28.84 -8.90 -24.36
CA ILE A 243 28.63 -7.47 -24.44
C ILE A 243 29.93 -6.73 -24.68
N LYS A 244 30.99 -7.09 -23.95
CA LYS A 244 32.33 -6.51 -24.13
C LYS A 244 32.87 -6.72 -25.54
N GLU A 245 32.80 -7.95 -26.07
CA GLU A 245 33.26 -8.27 -27.41
C GLU A 245 32.51 -7.48 -28.48
N ARG A 246 31.19 -7.35 -28.32
CA ARG A 246 30.33 -6.56 -29.21
C ARG A 246 30.70 -5.06 -29.19
N GLU A 247 30.98 -4.50 -28.02
CA GLU A 247 31.35 -3.08 -27.88
C GLU A 247 32.73 -2.77 -28.44
N GLU A 248 33.69 -3.70 -28.28
CA GLU A 248 35.07 -3.57 -28.80
C GLU A 248 35.12 -3.76 -30.32
N ASN A 249 34.36 -4.71 -30.88
CA ASN A 249 34.41 -5.10 -32.28
C ASN A 249 33.21 -4.67 -33.14
N LEU A 250 32.33 -3.82 -32.56
CA LEU A 250 31.17 -3.19 -33.22
C LEU A 250 30.05 -4.14 -33.70
N SER A 251 30.28 -5.45 -33.80
CA SER A 251 29.24 -6.45 -34.16
C SER A 251 29.78 -7.87 -34.00
N LEU A 252 28.92 -8.79 -33.56
CA LEU A 252 29.21 -10.23 -33.49
C LEU A 252 28.80 -11.02 -34.76
N ILE A 253 28.29 -10.33 -35.79
CA ILE A 253 27.81 -10.98 -37.03
C ILE A 253 28.91 -11.76 -37.74
N HIS A 254 30.17 -11.39 -37.58
CA HIS A 254 31.30 -12.04 -38.25
C HIS A 254 31.89 -13.25 -37.52
N ILE A 255 31.42 -13.59 -36.30
CA ILE A 255 31.92 -14.73 -35.52
C ILE A 255 31.24 -16.04 -35.93
N SER A 256 30.14 -15.99 -36.66
CA SER A 256 29.32 -17.17 -37.01
C SER A 256 29.61 -17.75 -38.42
N GLU A 257 30.55 -17.21 -39.16
CA GLU A 257 30.97 -17.86 -40.43
C GLU A 257 32.05 -18.91 -40.15
N PRO A 258 31.79 -20.21 -40.32
CA PRO A 258 32.82 -21.23 -40.23
C PRO A 258 33.77 -21.08 -41.43
N THR A 259 35.03 -20.83 -41.12
CA THR A 259 36.14 -20.98 -42.10
C THR A 259 36.25 -22.39 -42.57
#